data_0ec2608a21d517a00d64b67da4dc78b8
#
_entry.id   0ec2608a21d517a00d64b67da4dc78b8
#
_cell.length_a   1.000
_cell.length_b   1.000
_cell.length_c   1.000
_cell.angle_alpha   90.00
_cell.angle_beta   90.00
_cell.angle_gamma   90.00
#
_symmetry.space_group_name_H-M   'P 1'
#
loop_
_entity.id
_entity.type
_entity.pdbx_description
1 polymer ?
#
loop_
_entity_poly.entity_id
_entity_poly.type
_entity_poly.pdbx_seq_one_letter_code
_entity_poly.pdbx_strand_id
1 'polypeptide(L)'
;MSKVSFVIGAMASGKTHFIKQFFADKDVDVLNIFDYQQNAYKESGFGEMMPIVVQFRCLMKANDMLLNDIIEKLKCGRDVVVEQTFFKAKRRIVYVDAIRESVDAEMEIYVMCPSDERWQKNIRIRNLEEGCGSFKMNISEIEFPNPIEGFDSIYEVSEDGIKLRLDPPLDEQFLIDARKQITDEKERIEKEDDKSRKRKALLESMKTRPFWHYCEVCGKKEFLTDEDAFNRGWDYPPKMGSFGLLGPRTCGNCKMRDTLYWKIQTSGKLPIVIEGDLNEKDLITWRRIKGEPESLLNEENQ
;
A
#
# COMPACT_ATOMS: atom_id res chain seq x y z
N MET A 1 21.61 19.01 22.50
CA MET A 1 20.99 18.73 21.19
C MET A 1 20.84 17.25 21.10
N SER A 2 19.64 16.75 20.89
CA SER A 2 19.37 15.32 20.75
C SER A 2 19.84 14.82 19.37
N LYS A 3 20.05 13.51 19.26
CA LYS A 3 20.58 12.89 18.03
C LYS A 3 19.67 11.77 17.56
N VAL A 4 19.46 11.67 16.24
CA VAL A 4 18.88 10.49 15.61
C VAL A 4 19.87 9.83 14.67
N SER A 5 20.07 8.52 14.86
CA SER A 5 20.97 7.69 14.05
C SER A 5 20.14 6.65 13.28
N PHE A 6 19.98 6.83 11.99
CA PHE A 6 19.31 5.86 11.13
C PHE A 6 20.28 4.74 10.73
N VAL A 7 19.94 3.50 10.99
CA VAL A 7 20.67 2.33 10.53
C VAL A 7 19.85 1.65 9.44
N ILE A 8 20.31 1.76 8.20
CA ILE A 8 19.58 1.32 7.02
C ILE A 8 20.31 0.22 6.25
N GLY A 9 19.58 -0.49 5.43
CA GLY A 9 20.14 -1.53 4.58
C GLY A 9 19.16 -2.64 4.27
N ALA A 10 19.55 -3.55 3.39
CA ALA A 10 18.76 -4.70 3.01
C ALA A 10 18.44 -5.60 4.23
N MET A 11 17.44 -6.46 4.08
CA MET A 11 17.21 -7.51 5.06
C MET A 11 18.45 -8.41 5.14
N ALA A 12 18.78 -8.90 6.33
CA ALA A 12 19.99 -9.70 6.61
C ALA A 12 21.33 -8.96 6.36
N SER A 13 21.34 -7.63 6.13
CA SER A 13 22.59 -6.85 5.97
C SER A 13 23.37 -6.66 7.27
N GLY A 14 22.82 -7.07 8.42
CA GLY A 14 23.50 -6.98 9.73
C GLY A 14 23.12 -5.78 10.59
N LYS A 15 22.08 -5.00 10.24
CA LYS A 15 21.61 -3.82 11.00
C LYS A 15 21.50 -4.05 12.49
N THR A 16 20.67 -5.02 12.88
CA THR A 16 20.42 -5.35 14.29
C THR A 16 21.69 -5.73 15.04
N HIS A 17 22.62 -6.46 14.38
CA HIS A 17 23.89 -6.81 14.97
C HIS A 17 24.78 -5.58 15.17
N PHE A 18 24.86 -4.71 14.15
CA PHE A 18 25.57 -3.44 14.23
C PHE A 18 25.04 -2.56 15.38
N ILE A 19 23.72 -2.39 15.48
CA ILE A 19 23.11 -1.61 16.55
C ILE A 19 23.48 -2.17 17.93
N LYS A 20 23.37 -3.47 18.13
CA LYS A 20 23.70 -4.13 19.39
C LYS A 20 25.19 -4.01 19.78
N GLN A 21 26.09 -3.86 18.82
CA GLN A 21 27.51 -3.69 19.09
C GLN A 21 27.92 -2.23 19.22
N PHE A 22 27.53 -1.39 18.26
CA PHE A 22 28.01 -0.02 18.17
C PHE A 22 27.30 0.95 19.16
N PHE A 23 26.09 0.63 19.54
CA PHE A 23 25.28 1.43 20.49
C PHE A 23 25.11 0.74 21.85
N ALA A 24 25.81 -0.36 22.15
CA ALA A 24 25.64 -1.14 23.37
C ALA A 24 25.80 -0.31 24.67
N ASP A 25 26.80 0.56 24.68
CA ASP A 25 27.17 1.35 25.87
C ASP A 25 26.61 2.80 25.80
N LYS A 26 25.71 3.08 24.89
CA LYS A 26 25.11 4.41 24.71
C LYS A 26 23.70 4.43 25.29
N ASP A 27 23.35 5.52 25.98
CA ASP A 27 21.98 5.74 26.45
C ASP A 27 21.08 6.24 25.30
N VAL A 28 20.57 5.32 24.51
CA VAL A 28 19.77 5.59 23.32
C VAL A 28 18.51 4.73 23.28
N ASP A 29 17.44 5.28 22.74
CA ASP A 29 16.22 4.52 22.46
C ASP A 29 16.34 3.85 21.09
N VAL A 30 16.23 2.54 21.04
CA VAL A 30 16.27 1.79 19.76
C VAL A 30 14.87 1.51 19.26
N LEU A 31 14.53 2.02 18.09
CA LEU A 31 13.23 1.86 17.43
C LEU A 31 13.38 1.02 16.17
N ASN A 32 12.56 -0.03 16.04
CA ASN A 32 12.57 -0.91 14.89
C ASN A 32 11.23 -0.87 14.17
N ILE A 33 11.23 -0.57 12.88
CA ILE A 33 10.00 -0.49 12.06
C ILE A 33 9.15 -1.77 12.14
N PHE A 34 9.76 -2.94 12.29
CA PHE A 34 9.00 -4.20 12.38
C PHE A 34 8.10 -4.27 13.62
N ASP A 35 8.48 -3.68 14.74
CA ASP A 35 7.65 -3.64 15.95
C ASP A 35 6.39 -2.81 15.71
N TYR A 36 6.51 -1.67 15.03
CA TYR A 36 5.37 -0.83 14.63
C TYR A 36 4.48 -1.52 13.60
N GLN A 37 5.07 -2.25 12.65
CA GLN A 37 4.31 -3.04 11.68
C GLN A 37 3.50 -4.14 12.36
N GLN A 38 4.10 -4.88 13.29
CA GLN A 38 3.39 -5.91 14.05
C GLN A 38 2.24 -5.32 14.87
N ASN A 39 2.44 -4.16 15.50
CA ASN A 39 1.39 -3.47 16.23
C ASN A 39 0.25 -3.03 15.30
N ALA A 40 0.55 -2.41 14.16
CA ALA A 40 -0.45 -2.02 13.18
C ALA A 40 -1.22 -3.23 12.62
N TYR A 41 -0.57 -4.36 12.42
CA TYR A 41 -1.22 -5.60 11.99
C TYR A 41 -2.17 -6.15 13.07
N LYS A 42 -1.76 -6.20 14.32
CA LYS A 42 -2.61 -6.63 15.44
C LYS A 42 -3.85 -5.75 15.59
N GLU A 43 -3.66 -4.43 15.51
CA GLU A 43 -4.76 -3.46 15.61
C GLU A 43 -5.75 -3.53 14.43
N SER A 44 -5.32 -4.02 13.27
CA SER A 44 -6.19 -4.19 12.10
C SER A 44 -7.28 -5.24 12.29
N GLY A 45 -7.11 -6.16 13.25
CA GLY A 45 -8.03 -7.25 13.53
C GLY A 45 -8.05 -8.37 12.48
N PHE A 46 -7.18 -8.30 11.45
CA PHE A 46 -7.05 -9.36 10.44
C PHE A 46 -6.03 -10.41 10.89
N GLY A 47 -6.33 -11.68 10.61
CA GLY A 47 -5.40 -12.80 10.81
C GLY A 47 -4.39 -12.96 9.65
N GLU A 48 -3.85 -14.18 9.50
CA GLU A 48 -2.80 -14.51 8.51
C GLU A 48 -3.19 -14.22 7.05
N MET A 49 -4.47 -14.21 6.71
CA MET A 49 -5.00 -13.94 5.36
C MET A 49 -5.44 -12.48 5.19
N MET A 50 -4.56 -11.54 5.49
CA MET A 50 -4.84 -10.11 5.36
C MET A 50 -4.82 -9.67 3.89
N PRO A 51 -5.87 -8.94 3.39
CA PRO A 51 -5.86 -8.38 2.05
C PRO A 51 -4.69 -7.42 1.82
N ILE A 52 -4.11 -7.43 0.63
CA ILE A 52 -2.95 -6.59 0.26
C ILE A 52 -3.17 -5.09 0.56
N VAL A 53 -4.39 -4.59 0.31
CA VAL A 53 -4.74 -3.19 0.60
C VAL A 53 -4.66 -2.87 2.10
N VAL A 54 -5.07 -3.82 2.96
CA VAL A 54 -4.99 -3.66 4.42
C VAL A 54 -3.54 -3.74 4.87
N GLN A 55 -2.74 -4.66 4.32
CA GLN A 55 -1.30 -4.73 4.59
C GLN A 55 -0.61 -3.40 4.27
N PHE A 56 -0.90 -2.82 3.11
CA PHE A 56 -0.32 -1.53 2.72
C PHE A 56 -0.70 -0.39 3.69
N ARG A 57 -1.97 -0.32 4.11
CA ARG A 57 -2.41 0.66 5.13
C ARG A 57 -1.71 0.47 6.47
N CYS A 58 -1.53 -0.78 6.91
CA CYS A 58 -0.79 -1.08 8.12
C CYS A 58 0.68 -0.63 8.02
N LEU A 59 1.32 -0.83 6.86
CA LEU A 59 2.68 -0.36 6.62
C LEU A 59 2.78 1.18 6.67
N MET A 60 1.83 1.89 6.08
CA MET A 60 1.78 3.36 6.17
C MET A 60 1.60 3.81 7.62
N LYS A 61 0.60 3.28 8.32
CA LYS A 61 0.35 3.59 9.74
C LYS A 61 1.58 3.33 10.62
N ALA A 62 2.28 2.21 10.38
CA ALA A 62 3.50 1.89 11.12
C ALA A 62 4.62 2.92 10.90
N ASN A 63 4.78 3.45 9.69
CA ASN A 63 5.75 4.50 9.41
C ASN A 63 5.38 5.82 10.09
N ASP A 64 4.09 6.19 10.09
CA ASP A 64 3.61 7.40 10.78
C ASP A 64 3.80 7.27 12.31
N MET A 65 3.49 6.11 12.89
CA MET A 65 3.70 5.85 14.31
C MET A 65 5.18 5.93 14.70
N LEU A 66 6.06 5.30 13.90
CA LEU A 66 7.50 5.35 14.11
C LEU A 66 8.03 6.80 14.04
N LEU A 67 7.63 7.56 13.02
CA LEU A 67 8.07 8.95 12.85
C LEU A 67 7.63 9.84 14.02
N ASN A 68 6.39 9.69 14.47
CA ASN A 68 5.88 10.43 15.63
C ASN A 68 6.65 10.10 16.91
N ASP A 69 6.94 8.80 17.17
CA ASP A 69 7.70 8.38 18.35
C ASP A 69 9.15 8.90 18.31
N ILE A 70 9.81 8.90 17.14
CA ILE A 70 11.12 9.54 16.94
C ILE A 70 11.07 11.01 17.38
N ILE A 71 10.11 11.77 16.84
CA ILE A 71 9.98 13.20 17.12
C ILE A 71 9.69 13.46 18.61
N GLU A 72 8.81 12.68 19.23
CA GLU A 72 8.50 12.81 20.65
C GLU A 72 9.72 12.56 21.55
N LYS A 73 10.49 11.49 21.26
CA LYS A 73 11.72 11.17 22.01
C LYS A 73 12.78 12.25 21.86
N LEU A 74 13.00 12.73 20.64
CA LEU A 74 13.95 13.82 20.39
C LEU A 74 13.55 15.11 21.10
N LYS A 75 12.27 15.47 21.14
CA LYS A 75 11.75 16.62 21.92
C LYS A 75 11.96 16.46 23.42
N CYS A 76 11.96 15.22 23.91
CA CYS A 76 12.30 14.91 25.31
C CYS A 76 13.82 14.89 25.58
N GLY A 77 14.66 15.23 24.60
CA GLY A 77 16.12 15.24 24.73
C GLY A 77 16.76 13.86 24.70
N ARG A 78 16.05 12.83 24.25
CA ARG A 78 16.56 11.47 24.13
C ARG A 78 17.23 11.27 22.79
N ASP A 79 18.34 10.55 22.75
CA ASP A 79 18.98 10.08 21.54
C ASP A 79 18.25 8.84 21.03
N VAL A 80 18.08 8.74 19.71
CA VAL A 80 17.28 7.69 19.07
C VAL A 80 18.08 6.97 18.00
N VAL A 81 18.02 5.64 18.00
CA VAL A 81 18.54 4.81 16.92
C VAL A 81 17.39 4.14 16.20
N VAL A 82 17.29 4.31 14.88
CA VAL A 82 16.18 3.82 14.07
C VAL A 82 16.66 2.72 13.13
N GLU A 83 16.16 1.49 13.30
CA GLU A 83 16.37 0.40 12.36
C GLU A 83 15.31 0.41 11.27
N GLN A 84 15.73 0.65 10.01
CA GLN A 84 14.83 0.77 8.88
C GLN A 84 15.50 0.26 7.59
N THR A 85 14.71 0.00 6.54
CA THR A 85 15.24 -0.37 5.21
C THR A 85 15.61 0.86 4.37
N PHE A 86 14.76 1.83 4.25
CA PHE A 86 14.95 3.13 3.57
C PHE A 86 15.68 3.09 2.22
N PHE A 87 15.26 2.19 1.32
CA PHE A 87 15.92 2.02 0.02
C PHE A 87 15.87 3.26 -0.88
N LYS A 88 14.82 4.07 -0.80
CA LYS A 88 14.58 5.20 -1.69
C LYS A 88 14.75 6.53 -0.97
N ALA A 89 15.43 7.47 -1.62
CA ALA A 89 15.64 8.83 -1.11
C ALA A 89 14.33 9.51 -0.71
N LYS A 90 13.29 9.41 -1.53
CA LYS A 90 11.97 9.99 -1.23
C LYS A 90 11.39 9.53 0.12
N ARG A 91 11.68 8.31 0.57
CA ARG A 91 11.22 7.82 1.88
C ARG A 91 12.03 8.44 3.01
N ARG A 92 13.33 8.62 2.84
CA ARG A 92 14.20 9.27 3.82
C ARG A 92 13.88 10.75 3.97
N ILE A 93 13.67 11.45 2.86
CA ILE A 93 13.31 12.88 2.83
C ILE A 93 12.05 13.16 3.65
N VAL A 94 11.03 12.29 3.62
CA VAL A 94 9.83 12.44 4.46
C VAL A 94 10.17 12.49 5.94
N TYR A 95 11.07 11.63 6.40
CA TYR A 95 11.50 11.60 7.81
C TYR A 95 12.38 12.80 8.15
N VAL A 96 13.34 13.11 7.30
CA VAL A 96 14.26 14.24 7.49
C VAL A 96 13.49 15.56 7.56
N ASP A 97 12.62 15.84 6.60
CA ASP A 97 11.81 17.07 6.58
C ASP A 97 10.94 17.18 7.85
N ALA A 98 10.21 16.12 8.22
CA ALA A 98 9.34 16.13 9.39
C ALA A 98 10.11 16.32 10.72
N ILE A 99 11.29 15.71 10.86
CA ILE A 99 12.13 15.88 12.04
C ILE A 99 12.68 17.30 12.09
N ARG A 100 13.25 17.83 10.99
CA ARG A 100 13.79 19.19 10.90
C ARG A 100 12.74 20.26 11.18
N GLU A 101 11.50 20.06 10.74
CA GLU A 101 10.38 20.97 11.03
C GLU A 101 9.95 20.92 12.50
N SER A 102 10.18 19.81 13.19
CA SER A 102 9.63 19.55 14.53
C SER A 102 10.62 19.80 15.67
N VAL A 103 11.92 19.56 15.45
CA VAL A 103 12.96 19.60 16.49
C VAL A 103 14.34 19.85 15.89
N ASP A 104 15.18 20.60 16.63
CA ASP A 104 16.60 20.77 16.30
C ASP A 104 17.39 19.56 16.83
N ALA A 105 17.72 18.63 15.94
CA ALA A 105 18.43 17.40 16.26
C ALA A 105 19.54 17.13 15.24
N GLU A 106 20.63 16.53 15.68
CA GLU A 106 21.67 15.99 14.79
C GLU A 106 21.16 14.72 14.13
N MET A 107 21.33 14.60 12.80
CA MET A 107 20.88 13.44 12.03
C MET A 107 22.03 12.73 11.35
N GLU A 108 22.23 11.48 11.74
CA GLU A 108 23.22 10.60 11.14
C GLU A 108 22.55 9.42 10.43
N ILE A 109 23.20 8.91 9.37
CA ILE A 109 22.74 7.73 8.69
C ILE A 109 23.88 6.74 8.45
N TYR A 110 23.68 5.49 8.85
CA TYR A 110 24.60 4.36 8.69
C TYR A 110 24.02 3.41 7.66
N VAL A 111 24.71 3.26 6.52
CA VAL A 111 24.28 2.39 5.43
C VAL A 111 25.05 1.08 5.52
N MET A 112 24.32 -0.01 5.76
CA MET A 112 24.91 -1.34 5.82
C MET A 112 25.23 -1.84 4.42
N CYS A 113 26.53 -1.99 4.12
CA CYS A 113 27.09 -2.42 2.84
C CYS A 113 27.94 -3.69 3.01
N PRO A 114 27.35 -4.83 3.41
CA PRO A 114 28.09 -6.08 3.48
C PRO A 114 28.52 -6.52 2.09
N SER A 115 29.62 -7.27 2.00
CA SER A 115 29.97 -7.96 0.76
C SER A 115 28.87 -8.94 0.34
N ASP A 116 28.76 -9.24 -0.95
CA ASP A 116 27.78 -10.19 -1.46
C ASP A 116 27.91 -11.57 -0.77
N GLU A 117 29.14 -12.02 -0.53
CA GLU A 117 29.39 -13.29 0.16
C GLU A 117 28.84 -13.27 1.59
N ARG A 118 29.11 -12.22 2.35
CA ARG A 118 28.63 -12.04 3.72
C ARG A 118 27.11 -11.95 3.76
N TRP A 119 26.52 -11.20 2.86
CA TRP A 119 25.08 -11.05 2.78
C TRP A 119 24.39 -12.36 2.45
N GLN A 120 24.87 -13.11 1.46
CA GLN A 120 24.34 -14.43 1.11
C GLN A 120 24.45 -15.42 2.28
N LYS A 121 25.56 -15.38 3.02
CA LYS A 121 25.72 -16.18 4.24
C LYS A 121 24.66 -15.82 5.29
N ASN A 122 24.44 -14.54 5.53
CA ASN A 122 23.43 -14.07 6.50
C ASN A 122 22.01 -14.48 6.09
N ILE A 123 21.67 -14.40 4.80
CA ILE A 123 20.38 -14.86 4.28
C ILE A 123 20.17 -16.35 4.53
N ARG A 124 21.20 -17.18 4.26
CA ARG A 124 21.11 -18.64 4.49
C ARG A 124 20.90 -18.97 5.97
N ILE A 125 21.65 -18.32 6.85
CA ILE A 125 21.50 -18.51 8.30
C ILE A 125 20.08 -18.14 8.73
N ARG A 126 19.57 -16.99 8.29
CA ARG A 126 18.24 -16.52 8.63
C ARG A 126 17.12 -17.43 8.10
N ASN A 127 17.21 -17.92 6.87
CA ASN A 127 16.25 -18.86 6.29
C ASN A 127 16.22 -20.20 7.03
N LEU A 128 17.35 -20.67 7.52
CA LEU A 128 17.46 -21.91 8.30
C LEU A 128 16.92 -21.75 9.72
N GLU A 129 17.14 -20.58 10.33
CA GLU A 129 16.74 -20.33 11.72
C GLU A 129 15.26 -19.89 11.84
N GLU A 130 14.77 -19.09 10.91
CA GLU A 130 13.45 -18.45 10.99
C GLU A 130 12.40 -19.11 10.07
N GLY A 131 12.75 -20.07 9.24
CA GLY A 131 11.85 -20.69 8.27
C GLY A 131 11.33 -19.70 7.20
N CYS A 132 11.99 -18.55 7.05
CA CYS A 132 11.61 -17.51 6.10
C CYS A 132 11.91 -17.97 4.67
N GLY A 133 10.92 -17.82 3.77
CA GLY A 133 11.09 -18.07 2.33
C GLY A 133 12.18 -17.20 1.70
N SER A 134 12.55 -17.51 0.47
CA SER A 134 13.62 -16.83 -0.25
C SER A 134 13.33 -15.33 -0.41
N PHE A 135 14.22 -14.47 0.08
CA PHE A 135 14.19 -13.04 -0.13
C PHE A 135 14.75 -12.66 -1.50
N LYS A 136 13.97 -11.93 -2.29
CA LYS A 136 14.38 -11.39 -3.60
C LYS A 136 14.76 -9.90 -3.56
N MET A 137 15.14 -9.36 -2.39
CA MET A 137 15.59 -7.97 -2.32
C MET A 137 17.05 -7.88 -2.67
N ASN A 138 17.39 -6.99 -3.60
CA ASN A 138 18.77 -6.77 -4.04
C ASN A 138 19.36 -5.57 -3.28
N ILE A 139 20.59 -5.71 -2.75
CA ILE A 139 21.33 -4.59 -2.12
C ILE A 139 21.48 -3.42 -3.11
N SER A 140 21.64 -3.71 -4.41
CA SER A 140 21.76 -2.69 -5.47
C SER A 140 20.52 -1.80 -5.65
N GLU A 141 19.37 -2.12 -5.02
CA GLU A 141 18.17 -1.27 -5.05
C GLU A 141 18.24 -0.10 -4.07
N ILE A 142 19.24 -0.07 -3.18
CA ILE A 142 19.44 1.03 -2.23
C ILE A 142 19.98 2.23 -2.99
N GLU A 143 19.20 3.30 -3.05
CA GLU A 143 19.70 4.61 -3.42
C GLU A 143 20.56 5.13 -2.27
N PHE A 144 21.89 5.23 -2.48
CA PHE A 144 22.79 5.66 -1.41
C PHE A 144 22.41 7.08 -0.95
N PRO A 145 22.34 7.35 0.38
CA PRO A 145 22.00 8.68 0.88
C PRO A 145 22.96 9.74 0.38
N ASN A 146 22.43 10.94 0.12
CA ASN A 146 23.22 12.09 -0.30
C ASN A 146 23.05 13.27 0.70
N PRO A 147 24.08 14.07 0.94
CA PRO A 147 24.02 15.23 1.84
C PRO A 147 22.84 16.17 1.58
N ILE A 148 22.42 16.32 0.31
CA ILE A 148 21.26 17.14 -0.07
C ILE A 148 19.95 16.70 0.61
N GLU A 149 19.86 15.44 1.05
CA GLU A 149 18.69 14.93 1.78
C GLU A 149 18.55 15.51 3.19
N GLY A 150 19.61 16.16 3.72
CA GLY A 150 19.60 16.87 5.00
C GLY A 150 20.17 16.08 6.19
N PHE A 151 20.92 15.00 5.94
CA PHE A 151 21.72 14.32 6.97
C PHE A 151 22.99 15.12 7.26
N ASP A 152 23.35 15.25 8.55
CA ASP A 152 24.57 15.91 9.00
C ASP A 152 25.80 15.03 8.76
N SER A 153 25.64 13.68 8.84
CA SER A 153 26.69 12.72 8.58
C SER A 153 26.16 11.45 7.92
N ILE A 154 26.87 10.97 6.92
CA ILE A 154 26.54 9.73 6.18
C ILE A 154 27.70 8.75 6.32
N TYR A 155 27.43 7.57 6.84
CA TYR A 155 28.41 6.52 7.05
C TYR A 155 28.10 5.29 6.23
N GLU A 156 29.14 4.73 5.61
CA GLU A 156 29.14 3.40 5.02
C GLU A 156 29.68 2.40 6.04
N VAL A 157 28.94 1.32 6.28
CA VAL A 157 29.34 0.26 7.22
C VAL A 157 29.54 -1.04 6.45
N SER A 158 30.78 -1.51 6.43
CA SER A 158 31.18 -2.76 5.79
C SER A 158 32.01 -3.63 6.74
N GLU A 159 32.54 -4.75 6.25
CA GLU A 159 33.49 -5.60 7.00
C GLU A 159 34.80 -4.87 7.34
N ASP A 160 35.17 -3.87 6.54
CA ASP A 160 36.38 -3.04 6.76
C ASP A 160 36.17 -1.97 7.83
N GLY A 161 34.96 -1.84 8.37
CA GLY A 161 34.60 -0.85 9.40
C GLY A 161 33.62 0.21 8.95
N ILE A 162 33.62 1.33 9.67
CA ILE A 162 32.74 2.48 9.45
C ILE A 162 33.54 3.57 8.74
N LYS A 163 33.04 4.03 7.58
CA LYS A 163 33.68 5.08 6.79
C LYS A 163 32.72 6.26 6.64
N LEU A 164 33.15 7.46 7.01
CA LEU A 164 32.42 8.71 6.69
C LEU A 164 32.45 8.94 5.18
N ARG A 165 31.29 9.20 4.58
CA ARG A 165 31.16 9.55 3.16
C ARG A 165 31.18 11.06 3.01
N LEU A 166 31.99 11.54 2.06
CA LEU A 166 32.15 12.95 1.73
C LEU A 166 31.72 13.20 0.28
N ASP A 167 30.62 12.58 -0.13
CA ASP A 167 30.10 12.78 -1.48
C ASP A 167 29.60 14.22 -1.65
N PRO A 168 29.79 14.83 -2.81
CA PRO A 168 29.25 16.16 -3.08
C PRO A 168 27.70 16.12 -3.09
N PRO A 169 27.02 17.19 -2.63
CA PRO A 169 25.57 17.25 -2.70
C PRO A 169 25.12 17.19 -4.16
N LEU A 170 24.01 16.50 -4.40
CA LEU A 170 23.31 16.50 -5.68
C LEU A 170 22.71 17.90 -5.96
N ASP A 171 22.22 18.12 -7.19
CA ASP A 171 21.51 19.32 -7.56
C ASP A 171 20.24 19.51 -6.71
N GLU A 172 19.92 20.77 -6.36
CA GLU A 172 18.68 21.11 -5.66
C GLU A 172 17.42 20.63 -6.40
N GLN A 173 17.50 20.50 -7.72
CA GLN A 173 16.41 19.94 -8.54
C GLN A 173 16.01 18.52 -8.08
N PHE A 174 16.98 17.74 -7.61
CA PHE A 174 16.71 16.41 -7.04
C PHE A 174 15.71 16.47 -5.85
N LEU A 175 15.91 17.43 -4.93
CA LEU A 175 14.97 17.59 -3.78
C LEU A 175 13.59 18.08 -4.24
N ILE A 176 13.57 19.02 -5.16
CA ILE A 176 12.32 19.56 -5.72
C ILE A 176 11.51 18.43 -6.35
N ASP A 177 12.15 17.60 -7.17
CA ASP A 177 11.49 16.48 -7.84
C ASP A 177 11.03 15.40 -6.85
N ALA A 178 11.86 15.08 -5.86
CA ALA A 178 11.52 14.12 -4.82
C ALA A 178 10.32 14.59 -3.97
N ARG A 179 10.29 15.85 -3.53
CA ARG A 179 9.19 16.43 -2.75
C ARG A 179 7.90 16.52 -3.57
N LYS A 180 8.01 16.87 -4.85
CA LYS A 180 6.87 16.85 -5.77
C LYS A 180 6.28 15.43 -5.87
N GLN A 181 7.11 14.41 -6.09
CA GLN A 181 6.64 13.01 -6.13
C GLN A 181 5.95 12.56 -4.84
N ILE A 182 6.45 13.00 -3.67
CA ILE A 182 5.84 12.72 -2.37
C ILE A 182 4.45 13.36 -2.28
N THR A 183 4.33 14.62 -2.69
CA THR A 183 3.04 15.35 -2.69
C THR A 183 2.05 14.70 -3.63
N ASP A 184 2.44 14.41 -4.86
CA ASP A 184 1.60 13.76 -5.87
C ASP A 184 1.12 12.37 -5.38
N GLU A 185 1.98 11.60 -4.70
CA GLU A 185 1.64 10.29 -4.12
C GLU A 185 0.62 10.42 -2.98
N LYS A 186 0.81 11.39 -2.08
CA LYS A 186 -0.15 11.69 -0.99
C LYS A 186 -1.52 12.07 -1.53
N GLU A 187 -1.58 13.01 -2.46
CA GLU A 187 -2.85 13.43 -3.08
C GLU A 187 -3.57 12.28 -3.79
N ARG A 188 -2.82 11.40 -4.46
CA ARG A 188 -3.40 10.23 -5.12
C ARG A 188 -4.04 9.29 -4.10
N ILE A 189 -3.35 9.01 -3.00
CA ILE A 189 -3.85 8.15 -1.92
C ILE A 189 -5.11 8.75 -1.30
N GLU A 190 -5.12 10.05 -1.00
CA GLU A 190 -6.28 10.74 -0.44
C GLU A 190 -7.50 10.68 -1.37
N LYS A 191 -7.29 10.89 -2.67
CA LYS A 191 -8.36 10.78 -3.69
C LYS A 191 -8.92 9.35 -3.78
N GLU A 192 -8.06 8.33 -3.72
CA GLU A 192 -8.48 6.93 -3.72
C GLU A 192 -9.24 6.55 -2.43
N ASP A 193 -8.81 7.04 -1.28
CA ASP A 193 -9.49 6.82 0.01
C ASP A 193 -10.85 7.52 0.07
N ASP A 194 -10.96 8.73 -0.45
CA ASP A 194 -12.25 9.45 -0.54
C ASP A 194 -13.22 8.71 -1.47
N LYS A 195 -12.75 8.28 -2.63
CA LYS A 195 -13.54 7.45 -3.56
C LYS A 195 -14.01 6.15 -2.91
N SER A 196 -13.11 5.47 -2.18
CA SER A 196 -13.43 4.24 -1.47
C SER A 196 -14.47 4.45 -0.37
N ARG A 197 -14.35 5.54 0.41
CA ARG A 197 -15.33 5.92 1.45
C ARG A 197 -16.70 6.23 0.86
N LYS A 198 -16.74 7.01 -0.22
CA LYS A 198 -18.00 7.33 -0.94
C LYS A 198 -18.67 6.08 -1.47
N ARG A 199 -17.89 5.19 -2.11
CA ARG A 199 -18.41 3.91 -2.60
C ARG A 199 -18.95 3.04 -1.45
N LYS A 200 -18.24 2.93 -0.33
CA LYS A 200 -18.70 2.17 0.84
C LYS A 200 -20.00 2.72 1.41
N ALA A 201 -20.11 4.05 1.57
CA ALA A 201 -21.31 4.71 2.04
C ALA A 201 -22.49 4.48 1.07
N LEU A 202 -22.24 4.53 -0.24
CA LEU A 202 -23.24 4.27 -1.26
C LEU A 202 -23.75 2.82 -1.19
N LEU A 203 -22.87 1.84 -1.13
CA LEU A 203 -23.23 0.42 -1.00
C LEU A 203 -24.04 0.16 0.27
N GLU A 204 -23.68 0.79 1.38
CA GLU A 204 -24.45 0.67 2.63
C GLU A 204 -25.84 1.27 2.50
N SER A 205 -25.98 2.42 1.84
CA SER A 205 -27.29 3.04 1.59
C SER A 205 -28.20 2.19 0.68
N MET A 206 -27.61 1.41 -0.22
CA MET A 206 -28.37 0.55 -1.16
C MET A 206 -28.97 -0.71 -0.52
N LYS A 207 -28.54 -1.06 0.70
CA LYS A 207 -29.16 -2.21 1.43
C LYS A 207 -30.62 -1.98 1.78
N THR A 208 -31.03 -0.71 1.91
CA THR A 208 -32.38 -0.33 2.34
C THR A 208 -33.12 0.55 1.33
N ARG A 209 -32.46 0.93 0.25
CA ARG A 209 -33.01 1.82 -0.78
C ARG A 209 -33.26 1.06 -2.07
N PRO A 210 -34.34 1.34 -2.80
CA PRO A 210 -34.55 0.76 -4.11
C PRO A 210 -33.54 1.30 -5.12
N PHE A 211 -33.23 0.46 -6.10
CA PHE A 211 -32.37 0.76 -7.24
C PHE A 211 -32.89 0.05 -8.49
N TRP A 212 -32.40 0.45 -9.68
CA TRP A 212 -32.85 -0.11 -10.94
C TRP A 212 -32.29 -1.53 -11.18
N HIS A 213 -33.22 -2.44 -11.44
CA HIS A 213 -32.90 -3.79 -11.91
C HIS A 213 -33.14 -3.86 -13.43
N TYR A 214 -32.22 -4.41 -14.18
CA TYR A 214 -32.25 -4.51 -15.63
C TYR A 214 -32.14 -5.97 -16.05
N CYS A 215 -33.11 -6.47 -16.83
CA CYS A 215 -33.02 -7.79 -17.45
C CYS A 215 -32.25 -7.69 -18.76
N GLU A 216 -31.09 -8.36 -18.85
CA GLU A 216 -30.25 -8.37 -20.07
C GLU A 216 -30.94 -9.07 -21.25
N VAL A 217 -31.87 -9.98 -20.99
CA VAL A 217 -32.54 -10.80 -22.01
C VAL A 217 -33.72 -10.04 -22.66
N CYS A 218 -34.70 -9.64 -21.85
CA CYS A 218 -35.94 -9.03 -22.35
C CYS A 218 -35.99 -7.53 -22.22
N GLY A 219 -35.01 -6.88 -21.60
CA GLY A 219 -34.96 -5.43 -21.41
C GLY A 219 -35.92 -4.89 -20.32
N LYS A 220 -36.58 -5.77 -19.54
CA LYS A 220 -37.42 -5.36 -18.42
C LYS A 220 -36.62 -4.56 -17.41
N LYS A 221 -37.22 -3.45 -16.91
CA LYS A 221 -36.65 -2.62 -15.85
C LYS A 221 -37.63 -2.54 -14.70
N GLU A 222 -37.14 -2.60 -13.47
CA GLU A 222 -37.94 -2.37 -12.25
C GLU A 222 -37.08 -1.65 -11.20
N PHE A 223 -37.69 -0.70 -10.50
CA PHE A 223 -37.07 0.04 -9.41
C PHE A 223 -37.50 -0.58 -8.09
N LEU A 224 -36.64 -1.40 -7.49
CA LEU A 224 -36.96 -2.28 -6.36
C LEU A 224 -35.83 -2.27 -5.34
N THR A 225 -36.17 -2.62 -4.09
CA THR A 225 -35.17 -3.05 -3.13
C THR A 225 -34.59 -4.43 -3.55
N ASP A 226 -33.48 -4.82 -3.00
CA ASP A 226 -32.88 -6.12 -3.27
C ASP A 226 -33.80 -7.27 -2.80
N GLU A 227 -34.50 -7.09 -1.67
CA GLU A 227 -35.47 -8.05 -1.12
C GLU A 227 -36.70 -8.19 -2.01
N ASP A 228 -37.30 -7.06 -2.46
CA ASP A 228 -38.43 -7.10 -3.36
C ASP A 228 -38.07 -7.74 -4.72
N ALA A 229 -36.88 -7.45 -5.22
CA ALA A 229 -36.39 -8.05 -6.46
C ALA A 229 -36.26 -9.57 -6.32
N PHE A 230 -35.71 -10.02 -5.22
CA PHE A 230 -35.63 -11.46 -4.94
C PHE A 230 -37.00 -12.12 -4.88
N ASN A 231 -37.93 -11.55 -4.14
CA ASN A 231 -39.26 -12.09 -3.99
C ASN A 231 -40.00 -12.14 -5.33
N ARG A 232 -39.65 -11.29 -6.32
CA ARG A 232 -40.14 -11.29 -7.70
C ARG A 232 -39.38 -12.20 -8.64
N GLY A 233 -38.42 -12.97 -8.13
CA GLY A 233 -37.63 -13.95 -8.90
C GLY A 233 -36.50 -13.37 -9.73
N TRP A 234 -36.06 -12.12 -9.45
CA TRP A 234 -34.89 -11.57 -10.10
C TRP A 234 -33.61 -12.32 -9.69
N ASP A 235 -32.84 -12.71 -10.70
CA ASP A 235 -31.46 -13.18 -10.54
C ASP A 235 -30.51 -12.03 -10.87
N TYR A 236 -30.06 -11.32 -9.82
CA TYR A 236 -29.30 -10.09 -10.01
C TYR A 236 -28.13 -10.00 -9.02
N PRO A 237 -26.87 -9.88 -9.52
CA PRO A 237 -25.67 -9.89 -8.67
C PRO A 237 -25.67 -8.83 -7.57
N PRO A 238 -26.17 -7.60 -7.76
CA PRO A 238 -26.24 -6.59 -6.70
C PRO A 238 -26.94 -7.03 -5.43
N LYS A 239 -27.93 -7.93 -5.51
CA LYS A 239 -28.56 -8.53 -4.33
C LYS A 239 -27.57 -9.19 -3.37
N MET A 240 -26.49 -9.72 -3.90
CA MET A 240 -25.41 -10.35 -3.12
C MET A 240 -24.25 -9.35 -2.82
N GLY A 241 -24.43 -8.07 -3.09
CA GLY A 241 -23.40 -7.04 -2.94
C GLY A 241 -22.32 -7.06 -4.04
N SER A 242 -22.55 -7.77 -5.15
CA SER A 242 -21.57 -7.96 -6.24
C SER A 242 -21.70 -6.87 -7.31
N PHE A 243 -21.68 -5.61 -6.91
CA PHE A 243 -21.72 -4.46 -7.82
C PHE A 243 -20.45 -4.37 -8.67
N GLY A 244 -20.63 -4.07 -9.96
CA GLY A 244 -19.52 -3.91 -10.92
C GLY A 244 -18.90 -5.22 -11.40
N LEU A 245 -19.38 -6.36 -10.94
CA LEU A 245 -18.92 -7.67 -11.36
C LEU A 245 -19.87 -8.26 -12.42
N LEU A 246 -19.29 -8.90 -13.43
CA LEU A 246 -20.06 -9.60 -14.45
C LEU A 246 -20.75 -10.83 -13.84
N GLY A 247 -22.04 -10.91 -13.96
CA GLY A 247 -22.88 -12.00 -13.50
C GLY A 247 -24.24 -11.98 -14.20
N PRO A 248 -25.04 -13.04 -14.12
CA PRO A 248 -26.35 -13.05 -14.76
C PRO A 248 -27.26 -11.98 -14.15
N ARG A 249 -27.96 -11.26 -15.04
CA ARG A 249 -28.96 -10.23 -14.67
C ARG A 249 -30.25 -10.51 -15.41
N THR A 250 -31.13 -11.28 -14.79
CA THR A 250 -32.39 -11.71 -15.37
C THR A 250 -33.58 -11.42 -14.46
N CYS A 251 -34.72 -11.12 -15.04
CA CYS A 251 -35.98 -11.18 -14.33
C CYS A 251 -36.45 -12.66 -14.16
N GLY A 252 -37.44 -12.91 -13.30
CA GLY A 252 -37.91 -14.26 -13.00
C GLY A 252 -38.43 -15.06 -14.21
N ASN A 253 -38.63 -14.41 -15.36
CA ASN A 253 -39.15 -15.04 -16.58
C ASN A 253 -38.05 -15.36 -17.63
N CYS A 254 -36.82 -14.91 -17.42
CA CYS A 254 -35.73 -15.08 -18.38
C CYS A 254 -34.66 -16.04 -17.86
N LYS A 255 -33.93 -16.66 -18.80
CA LYS A 255 -32.93 -17.66 -18.45
C LYS A 255 -31.51 -17.07 -18.51
N MET A 256 -30.66 -17.50 -17.62
CA MET A 256 -29.25 -17.07 -17.50
C MET A 256 -28.45 -17.29 -18.80
N ARG A 257 -28.73 -18.33 -19.56
CA ARG A 257 -27.98 -18.70 -20.79
C ARG A 257 -28.02 -17.63 -21.89
N ASP A 258 -28.95 -16.68 -21.82
CA ASP A 258 -29.12 -15.64 -22.83
C ASP A 258 -28.50 -14.30 -22.41
N THR A 259 -27.80 -14.27 -21.24
CA THR A 259 -27.13 -13.07 -20.72
C THR A 259 -25.73 -12.86 -21.28
N LEU A 260 -25.20 -11.65 -21.16
CA LEU A 260 -23.82 -11.32 -21.49
C LEU A 260 -22.83 -12.20 -20.67
N TYR A 261 -23.12 -12.44 -19.40
CA TYR A 261 -22.34 -13.35 -18.55
C TYR A 261 -22.17 -14.72 -19.21
N TRP A 262 -23.25 -15.36 -19.65
CA TRP A 262 -23.20 -16.68 -20.25
C TRP A 262 -22.47 -16.70 -21.59
N LYS A 263 -22.71 -15.66 -22.44
CA LYS A 263 -22.00 -15.52 -23.72
C LYS A 263 -20.48 -15.49 -23.52
N ILE A 264 -20.01 -14.74 -22.53
CA ILE A 264 -18.58 -14.63 -22.22
C ILE A 264 -18.05 -15.95 -21.65
N GLN A 265 -18.77 -16.56 -20.70
CA GLN A 265 -18.37 -17.84 -20.11
C GLN A 265 -18.19 -18.94 -21.16
N THR A 266 -19.08 -18.99 -22.15
CA THR A 266 -19.08 -20.04 -23.20
C THR A 266 -18.15 -19.72 -24.39
N SER A 267 -17.68 -18.48 -24.51
CA SER A 267 -16.80 -18.07 -25.62
C SER A 267 -15.37 -18.59 -25.54
N GLY A 268 -14.97 -19.15 -24.39
CA GLY A 268 -13.58 -19.56 -24.10
C GLY A 268 -12.57 -18.39 -23.98
N LYS A 269 -13.05 -17.14 -23.98
CA LYS A 269 -12.21 -15.92 -23.93
C LYS A 269 -12.01 -15.36 -22.51
N LEU A 270 -12.34 -16.12 -21.46
CA LEU A 270 -12.07 -15.67 -20.10
C LEU A 270 -10.58 -15.68 -19.77
N PRO A 271 -10.08 -14.72 -18.97
CA PRO A 271 -10.85 -13.80 -18.08
C PRO A 271 -10.96 -12.35 -18.59
N ILE A 272 -10.53 -12.02 -19.80
CA ILE A 272 -10.43 -10.63 -20.29
C ILE A 272 -11.56 -10.34 -21.27
N VAL A 273 -12.50 -9.46 -20.87
CA VAL A 273 -13.52 -8.89 -21.77
C VAL A 273 -12.89 -7.71 -22.50
N ILE A 274 -12.77 -7.85 -23.84
CA ILE A 274 -12.31 -6.78 -24.73
C ILE A 274 -13.55 -6.08 -25.27
N GLU A 275 -13.73 -4.78 -24.99
CA GLU A 275 -14.92 -4.01 -25.42
C GLU A 275 -15.12 -4.05 -26.95
N GLY A 276 -14.04 -4.10 -27.71
CA GLY A 276 -14.11 -4.20 -29.17
C GLY A 276 -14.68 -5.52 -29.71
N ASP A 277 -14.79 -6.56 -28.89
CA ASP A 277 -15.37 -7.86 -29.27
C ASP A 277 -16.90 -7.93 -29.00
N LEU A 278 -17.45 -6.91 -28.32
CA LEU A 278 -18.85 -6.86 -27.93
C LEU A 278 -19.70 -6.15 -29.01
N ASN A 279 -20.88 -6.70 -29.29
CA ASN A 279 -21.87 -5.95 -30.06
C ASN A 279 -22.41 -4.75 -29.26
N GLU A 280 -23.10 -3.83 -29.91
CA GLU A 280 -23.57 -2.59 -29.30
C GLU A 280 -24.43 -2.82 -28.05
N LYS A 281 -25.36 -3.76 -28.08
CA LYS A 281 -26.23 -4.11 -26.94
C LYS A 281 -25.40 -4.65 -25.74
N ASP A 282 -24.48 -5.55 -26.03
CA ASP A 282 -23.63 -6.17 -25.01
C ASP A 282 -22.64 -5.14 -24.43
N LEU A 283 -22.17 -4.20 -25.26
CA LEU A 283 -21.29 -3.09 -24.82
C LEU A 283 -22.03 -2.12 -23.88
N ILE A 284 -23.25 -1.74 -24.17
CA ILE A 284 -24.10 -0.93 -23.29
C ILE A 284 -24.27 -1.63 -21.94
N THR A 285 -24.63 -2.92 -21.97
CA THR A 285 -24.78 -3.76 -20.78
C THR A 285 -23.47 -3.81 -19.97
N TRP A 286 -22.34 -4.03 -20.64
CA TRP A 286 -21.02 -4.06 -20.01
C TRP A 286 -20.66 -2.74 -19.33
N ARG A 287 -20.85 -1.61 -20.02
CA ARG A 287 -20.58 -0.28 -19.47
C ARG A 287 -21.45 0.05 -18.26
N ARG A 288 -22.75 -0.34 -18.31
CA ARG A 288 -23.65 -0.21 -17.15
C ARG A 288 -23.11 -1.01 -15.95
N ILE A 289 -22.73 -2.27 -16.15
CA ILE A 289 -22.17 -3.12 -15.10
C ILE A 289 -20.88 -2.50 -14.52
N LYS A 290 -20.00 -2.01 -15.37
CA LYS A 290 -18.77 -1.34 -14.94
C LYS A 290 -19.03 -0.05 -14.14
N GLY A 291 -20.12 0.64 -14.43
CA GLY A 291 -20.55 1.85 -13.71
C GLY A 291 -21.33 1.57 -12.42
N GLU A 292 -21.57 0.31 -12.05
CA GLU A 292 -22.27 -0.02 -10.80
C GLU A 292 -21.42 0.30 -9.55
N PRO A 293 -22.07 0.76 -8.48
CA PRO A 293 -23.51 0.89 -8.23
C PRO A 293 -24.16 2.18 -8.77
N GLU A 294 -23.37 3.19 -9.15
CA GLU A 294 -23.86 4.52 -9.54
C GLU A 294 -24.83 4.46 -10.74
N SER A 295 -24.54 3.59 -11.70
CA SER A 295 -25.38 3.39 -12.90
C SER A 295 -26.78 2.82 -12.62
N LEU A 296 -27.02 2.32 -11.41
CA LEU A 296 -28.30 1.74 -11.00
C LEU A 296 -29.18 2.73 -10.23
N LEU A 297 -28.70 3.94 -9.97
CA LEU A 297 -29.43 4.94 -9.18
C LEU A 297 -30.15 5.96 -10.04
N ASN A 298 -29.68 6.23 -11.26
CA ASN A 298 -30.23 7.24 -12.16
C ASN A 298 -30.71 6.61 -13.45
N GLU A 299 -31.91 6.97 -13.88
CA GLU A 299 -32.49 6.51 -15.15
C GLU A 299 -31.81 7.14 -16.39
N GLU A 300 -31.13 8.28 -16.21
CA GLU A 300 -30.56 9.11 -17.27
C GLU A 300 -29.17 8.65 -17.80
N ASN A 301 -28.54 7.67 -17.19
CA ASN A 301 -27.24 7.19 -17.60
C ASN A 301 -27.29 5.99 -18.58
N GLN A 302 -28.11 6.09 -19.61
CA GLN A 302 -28.28 5.05 -20.64
C GLN A 302 -27.84 5.51 -22.01
#